data_ff1eed9e35e63a6fb3fba72a6785dbe5
#
_entry.id   ff1eed9e35e63a6fb3fba72a6785dbe5
#
_cell.length_a   1.000
_cell.length_b   1.000
_cell.length_c   1.000
_cell.angle_alpha   90.00
_cell.angle_beta   90.00
_cell.angle_gamma   90.00
#
_symmetry.space_group_name_H-M   'P 1'
#
loop_
_entity.id
_entity.type
_entity.pdbx_description
1 polymer ?
#
loop_
_entity_poly.entity_id
_entity_poly.type
_entity_poly.pdbx_seq_one_letter_code
_entity_poly.pdbx_strand_id
1 'polypeptide(L)'
;MNSSNLFYSNANSTLRLSYGNVKDYIPSDAIHYDYYTTIAGIIEKEDSTNEDFIVPKKLIDLYNDKNFGRYADSDGNLRVNFIDNNDITGGNSGSPVLNAHGELVGTAFDGNWEAMSGDIVYEQGLQRCISVDIRYILFIIDKYADAGYLIDEMTTVSYTHLTLPTSNDV
;
A
#
# COMPACT_ATOMS: atom_id res chain seq x y z
N MET A 1 19.22 -9.91 -28.78
CA MET A 1 18.40 -8.99 -27.96
C MET A 1 17.72 -8.03 -28.91
N ASN A 2 16.42 -7.87 -28.80
CA ASN A 2 15.68 -6.99 -29.69
C ASN A 2 15.91 -5.56 -29.23
N SER A 3 16.54 -4.71 -30.04
CA SER A 3 16.97 -3.34 -29.71
C SER A 3 15.80 -2.34 -29.51
N SER A 4 14.55 -2.82 -29.57
CA SER A 4 13.36 -2.02 -29.35
C SER A 4 12.76 -2.12 -27.93
N ASN A 5 13.29 -2.98 -27.07
CA ASN A 5 12.85 -3.05 -25.69
C ASN A 5 13.58 -1.99 -24.86
N LEU A 6 12.84 -1.02 -24.37
CA LEU A 6 13.33 -0.06 -23.38
C LEU A 6 13.40 -0.77 -22.02
N PHE A 7 14.61 -1.08 -21.59
CA PHE A 7 14.86 -1.53 -20.23
C PHE A 7 15.14 -0.31 -19.37
N TYR A 8 14.41 -0.16 -18.28
CA TYR A 8 14.73 0.84 -17.26
C TYR A 8 15.86 0.32 -16.37
N SER A 9 16.69 1.21 -15.87
CA SER A 9 17.76 0.86 -14.92
C SER A 9 17.19 0.69 -13.50
N ASN A 10 17.78 -0.23 -12.74
CA ASN A 10 17.52 -0.32 -11.31
C ASN A 10 17.92 1.00 -10.61
N ALA A 11 17.15 1.39 -9.60
CA ALA A 11 17.42 2.57 -8.79
C ALA A 11 18.61 2.33 -7.86
N ASN A 12 19.83 2.52 -8.38
CA ASN A 12 21.06 2.41 -7.61
C ASN A 12 21.45 3.83 -7.13
N SER A 13 21.02 4.19 -5.92
CA SER A 13 21.28 5.51 -5.31
C SER A 13 20.71 6.70 -6.10
N THR A 14 19.74 6.45 -6.97
CA THR A 14 18.99 7.47 -7.72
C THR A 14 17.50 7.28 -7.54
N LEU A 15 16.73 8.36 -7.68
CA LEU A 15 15.27 8.29 -7.66
C LEU A 15 14.76 7.53 -8.89
N ARG A 16 13.93 6.51 -8.66
CA ARG A 16 13.13 5.85 -9.69
C ARG A 16 11.67 6.18 -9.43
N LEU A 17 10.99 6.71 -10.42
CA LEU A 17 9.56 6.96 -10.39
C LEU A 17 8.84 5.94 -11.25
N SER A 18 7.89 5.21 -10.66
CA SER A 18 6.89 4.41 -11.36
C SER A 18 5.54 5.08 -11.22
N TYR A 19 4.66 4.97 -12.21
CA TYR A 19 3.33 5.56 -12.15
C TYR A 19 2.29 4.68 -12.82
N GLY A 20 1.06 4.75 -12.31
CA GLY A 20 -0.05 3.93 -12.79
C GLY A 20 -1.37 4.36 -12.12
N ASN A 21 -2.31 3.45 -12.11
CA ASN A 21 -3.62 3.64 -11.52
C ASN A 21 -3.97 2.48 -10.59
N VAL A 22 -4.68 2.76 -9.51
CA VAL A 22 -5.35 1.72 -8.73
C VAL A 22 -6.35 1.02 -9.62
N LYS A 23 -6.25 -0.30 -9.74
CA LYS A 23 -7.00 -1.06 -10.72
C LYS A 23 -7.13 -2.52 -10.34
N ASP A 24 -8.32 -3.06 -10.48
CA ASP A 24 -8.67 -4.48 -10.47
C ASP A 24 -8.03 -5.26 -11.64
N TYR A 25 -8.18 -6.57 -11.66
CA TYR A 25 -7.80 -7.38 -12.82
C TYR A 25 -8.55 -8.70 -12.88
N ILE A 26 -8.56 -9.28 -14.09
CA ILE A 26 -9.20 -10.55 -14.41
C ILE A 26 -8.11 -11.50 -14.91
N PRO A 27 -7.57 -12.40 -14.07
CA PRO A 27 -6.48 -13.30 -14.44
C PRO A 27 -6.93 -14.42 -15.38
N SER A 28 -8.21 -14.82 -15.30
CA SER A 28 -8.78 -15.87 -16.14
C SER A 28 -10.30 -15.75 -16.21
N ASP A 29 -10.93 -16.57 -17.05
CA ASP A 29 -12.38 -16.64 -17.18
C ASP A 29 -13.05 -16.87 -15.81
N ALA A 30 -14.10 -16.10 -15.53
CA ALA A 30 -14.91 -16.14 -14.30
C ALA A 30 -14.16 -15.79 -12.98
N ILE A 31 -12.92 -15.25 -13.04
CA ILE A 31 -12.18 -14.77 -11.87
C ILE A 31 -11.97 -13.26 -11.97
N HIS A 32 -12.42 -12.53 -10.96
CA HIS A 32 -12.20 -11.10 -10.82
C HIS A 32 -11.60 -10.82 -9.45
N TYR A 33 -10.44 -10.18 -9.41
CA TYR A 33 -9.83 -9.66 -8.20
C TYR A 33 -10.11 -8.16 -8.10
N ASP A 34 -10.77 -7.76 -7.02
CA ASP A 34 -11.04 -6.36 -6.71
C ASP A 34 -9.73 -5.63 -6.38
N TYR A 35 -9.76 -4.30 -6.51
CA TYR A 35 -8.54 -3.49 -6.33
C TYR A 35 -8.14 -3.29 -4.87
N TYR A 36 -8.90 -3.79 -3.89
CA TYR A 36 -8.57 -3.67 -2.46
C TYR A 36 -9.00 -4.90 -1.67
N THR A 37 -8.40 -5.05 -0.48
CA THR A 37 -8.82 -5.99 0.55
C THR A 37 -9.16 -5.26 1.84
N THR A 38 -9.91 -5.91 2.72
CA THR A 38 -10.29 -5.37 4.02
C THR A 38 -9.79 -6.25 5.15
N ILE A 39 -9.87 -5.73 6.38
CA ILE A 39 -9.53 -6.48 7.60
C ILE A 39 -10.35 -7.77 7.73
N ALA A 40 -11.54 -7.87 7.12
CA ALA A 40 -12.33 -9.10 7.10
C ALA A 40 -11.52 -10.27 6.51
N GLY A 41 -10.77 -10.04 5.42
CA GLY A 41 -9.93 -11.08 4.81
C GLY A 41 -8.77 -11.55 5.70
N ILE A 42 -8.31 -10.75 6.65
CA ILE A 42 -7.34 -11.19 7.68
C ILE A 42 -8.02 -12.16 8.63
N ILE A 43 -9.23 -11.83 9.11
CA ILE A 43 -9.98 -12.66 10.05
C ILE A 43 -10.45 -13.97 9.40
N GLU A 44 -10.84 -13.94 8.13
CA GLU A 44 -11.22 -15.14 7.37
C GLU A 44 -10.11 -16.16 7.20
N LYS A 45 -8.85 -15.69 7.20
CA LYS A 45 -7.65 -16.53 7.08
C LYS A 45 -7.07 -16.96 8.41
N GLU A 46 -7.65 -16.53 9.54
CA GLU A 46 -7.16 -16.89 10.86
C GLU A 46 -7.12 -18.40 11.03
N ASP A 47 -5.95 -18.91 11.40
CA ASP A 47 -5.70 -20.32 11.71
C ASP A 47 -4.71 -20.43 12.87
N SER A 48 -5.21 -20.73 14.05
CA SER A 48 -4.43 -20.87 15.28
C SER A 48 -3.44 -22.04 15.24
N THR A 49 -3.54 -22.94 14.26
CA THR A 49 -2.63 -24.07 14.08
C THR A 49 -1.45 -23.76 13.15
N ASN A 50 -1.49 -22.63 12.45
CA ASN A 50 -0.45 -22.22 11.53
C ASN A 50 0.11 -20.85 11.95
N GLU A 51 1.38 -20.80 12.34
CA GLU A 51 2.03 -19.57 12.84
C GLU A 51 1.92 -18.38 11.88
N ASP A 52 1.88 -18.62 10.56
CA ASP A 52 1.77 -17.59 9.53
C ASP A 52 0.38 -16.92 9.49
N PHE A 53 -0.64 -17.58 10.09
CA PHE A 53 -2.03 -17.12 10.04
C PHE A 53 -2.64 -16.84 11.42
N ILE A 54 -1.82 -16.83 12.48
CA ILE A 54 -2.29 -16.45 13.81
C ILE A 54 -2.61 -14.95 13.82
N VAL A 55 -3.87 -14.61 14.08
CA VAL A 55 -4.29 -13.22 14.25
C VAL A 55 -4.30 -12.86 15.75
N PRO A 56 -3.58 -11.81 16.18
CA PRO A 56 -3.57 -11.39 17.58
C PRO A 56 -4.98 -11.07 18.09
N LYS A 57 -5.30 -11.56 19.29
CA LYS A 57 -6.62 -11.37 19.92
C LYS A 57 -7.07 -9.91 19.93
N LYS A 58 -6.18 -8.96 20.23
CA LYS A 58 -6.51 -7.53 20.23
C LYS A 58 -7.01 -7.06 18.86
N LEU A 59 -6.47 -7.58 17.77
CA LEU A 59 -6.91 -7.23 16.41
C LEU A 59 -8.31 -7.82 16.12
N ILE A 60 -8.56 -9.05 16.57
CA ILE A 60 -9.88 -9.69 16.47
C ILE A 60 -10.93 -8.89 17.25
N ASP A 61 -10.60 -8.46 18.48
CA ASP A 61 -11.51 -7.68 19.32
C ASP A 61 -11.84 -6.33 18.64
N LEU A 62 -10.81 -5.60 18.12
CA LEU A 62 -11.02 -4.36 17.39
C LEU A 62 -11.89 -4.52 16.14
N TYR A 63 -11.75 -5.65 15.43
CA TYR A 63 -12.59 -5.99 14.29
C TYR A 63 -14.04 -6.25 14.69
N ASN A 64 -14.27 -7.07 15.72
CA ASN A 64 -15.61 -7.42 16.20
C ASN A 64 -16.38 -6.19 16.71
N ASP A 65 -15.69 -5.29 17.40
CA ASP A 65 -16.22 -4.04 17.92
C ASP A 65 -16.36 -2.96 16.84
N LYS A 66 -15.88 -3.21 15.61
CA LYS A 66 -15.78 -2.24 14.53
C LYS A 66 -15.09 -0.92 14.96
N ASN A 67 -14.12 -1.05 15.86
CA ASN A 67 -13.41 0.10 16.43
C ASN A 67 -12.28 0.58 15.51
N PHE A 68 -12.65 0.95 14.28
CA PHE A 68 -11.70 1.46 13.28
C PHE A 68 -11.48 2.97 13.37
N GLY A 69 -12.37 3.70 14.07
CA GLY A 69 -12.29 5.15 14.24
C GLY A 69 -12.25 5.88 12.89
N ARG A 70 -11.37 6.87 12.78
CA ARG A 70 -11.20 7.70 11.57
C ARG A 70 -10.57 6.97 10.38
N TYR A 71 -10.16 5.71 10.53
CA TYR A 71 -9.51 4.93 9.49
C TYR A 71 -10.47 4.09 8.66
N ALA A 72 -11.74 3.99 9.09
CA ALA A 72 -12.79 3.35 8.31
C ALA A 72 -13.05 4.12 7.00
N ASP A 73 -13.39 3.38 5.94
CA ASP A 73 -13.90 3.98 4.72
C ASP A 73 -15.38 4.39 4.86
N SER A 74 -15.96 4.94 3.78
CA SER A 74 -17.38 5.39 3.77
C SER A 74 -18.39 4.29 4.09
N ASP A 75 -18.01 3.04 3.85
CA ASP A 75 -18.88 1.87 4.08
C ASP A 75 -18.65 1.24 5.47
N GLY A 76 -17.79 1.86 6.27
CA GLY A 76 -17.45 1.41 7.62
C GLY A 76 -16.46 0.23 7.66
N ASN A 77 -15.74 -0.03 6.56
CA ASN A 77 -14.72 -1.06 6.48
C ASN A 77 -13.32 -0.48 6.68
N LEU A 78 -12.41 -1.29 7.20
CA LEU A 78 -10.99 -0.95 7.24
C LEU A 78 -10.29 -1.62 6.07
N ARG A 79 -9.80 -0.82 5.13
CA ARG A 79 -9.01 -1.30 3.99
C ARG A 79 -7.61 -1.64 4.45
N VAL A 80 -7.08 -2.76 3.97
CA VAL A 80 -5.74 -3.27 4.35
C VAL A 80 -4.75 -3.07 3.23
N ASN A 81 -5.08 -3.52 2.03
CA ASN A 81 -4.24 -3.41 0.85
C ASN A 81 -5.05 -2.88 -0.32
N PHE A 82 -4.35 -2.28 -1.27
CA PHE A 82 -4.87 -2.04 -2.62
C PHE A 82 -3.85 -2.49 -3.65
N ILE A 83 -4.32 -2.68 -4.89
CA ILE A 83 -3.46 -3.02 -6.03
C ILE A 83 -3.51 -1.92 -7.08
N ASP A 84 -2.39 -1.74 -7.75
CA ASP A 84 -2.24 -0.78 -8.83
C ASP A 84 -1.38 -1.38 -9.96
N ASN A 85 -1.38 -0.75 -11.12
CA ASN A 85 -0.59 -1.19 -12.26
C ASN A 85 0.75 -0.46 -12.41
N ASN A 86 1.34 -0.04 -11.30
CA ASN A 86 2.73 0.41 -11.29
C ASN A 86 3.66 -0.77 -11.58
N ASP A 87 4.66 -0.53 -12.39
CA ASP A 87 5.72 -1.49 -12.60
C ASP A 87 6.73 -1.40 -11.44
N ILE A 88 6.90 -2.51 -10.72
CA ILE A 88 7.81 -2.63 -9.58
C ILE A 88 8.78 -3.80 -9.76
N THR A 89 9.88 -3.74 -9.06
CA THR A 89 10.89 -4.80 -9.01
C THR A 89 11.46 -4.93 -7.60
N GLY A 90 12.28 -5.94 -7.35
CA GLY A 90 12.97 -6.10 -6.07
C GLY A 90 13.72 -4.83 -5.66
N GLY A 91 13.54 -4.40 -4.39
CA GLY A 91 14.05 -3.14 -3.84
C GLY A 91 13.00 -2.03 -3.72
N ASN A 92 11.83 -2.17 -4.35
CA ASN A 92 10.71 -1.23 -4.17
C ASN A 92 9.94 -1.42 -2.86
N SER A 93 10.12 -2.55 -2.16
CA SER A 93 9.46 -2.82 -0.88
C SER A 93 9.72 -1.69 0.13
N GLY A 94 8.66 -1.15 0.72
CA GLY A 94 8.71 -0.01 1.64
C GLY A 94 8.67 1.37 0.95
N SER A 95 8.64 1.44 -0.38
CA SER A 95 8.55 2.71 -1.10
C SER A 95 7.19 3.38 -0.88
N PRO A 96 7.16 4.72 -0.74
CA PRO A 96 5.91 5.46 -0.59
C PRO A 96 5.11 5.43 -1.89
N VAL A 97 3.80 5.20 -1.77
CA VAL A 97 2.83 5.35 -2.86
C VAL A 97 2.07 6.66 -2.65
N LEU A 98 2.16 7.54 -3.64
CA LEU A 98 1.58 8.88 -3.58
C LEU A 98 0.45 9.01 -4.59
N ASN A 99 -0.58 9.77 -4.23
CA ASN A 99 -1.59 10.16 -5.19
C ASN A 99 -1.14 11.36 -6.07
N ALA A 100 -1.99 11.81 -6.97
CA ALA A 100 -1.69 12.93 -7.88
C ALA A 100 -1.46 14.28 -7.18
N HIS A 101 -1.82 14.39 -5.90
CA HIS A 101 -1.59 15.57 -5.07
C HIS A 101 -0.33 15.49 -4.22
N GLY A 102 0.43 14.38 -4.33
CA GLY A 102 1.61 14.13 -3.51
C GLY A 102 1.31 13.64 -2.09
N GLU A 103 0.08 13.23 -1.82
CA GLU A 103 -0.32 12.71 -0.51
C GLU A 103 0.02 11.21 -0.43
N LEU A 104 0.56 10.77 0.71
CA LEU A 104 0.87 9.38 0.97
C LEU A 104 -0.43 8.58 1.11
N VAL A 105 -0.63 7.61 0.21
CA VAL A 105 -1.81 6.74 0.21
C VAL A 105 -1.50 5.29 0.57
N GLY A 106 -0.23 4.90 0.52
CA GLY A 106 0.18 3.56 0.88
C GLY A 106 1.68 3.34 0.82
N THR A 107 2.07 2.10 1.02
CA THR A 107 3.46 1.64 0.96
C THR A 107 3.53 0.42 0.06
N ALA A 108 4.35 0.49 -0.99
CA ALA A 108 4.57 -0.64 -1.89
C ALA A 108 5.20 -1.80 -1.12
N PHE A 109 4.72 -3.01 -1.37
CA PHE A 109 5.07 -4.14 -0.54
C PHE A 109 5.42 -5.38 -1.36
N ASP A 110 4.63 -5.72 -2.40
CA ASP A 110 4.88 -6.92 -3.21
C ASP A 110 4.23 -6.79 -4.60
N GLY A 111 4.45 -7.79 -5.45
CA GLY A 111 3.74 -7.99 -6.71
C GLY A 111 2.72 -9.13 -6.60
N ASN A 112 1.68 -9.11 -7.43
CA ASN A 112 0.79 -10.24 -7.55
C ASN A 112 1.51 -11.43 -8.24
N TRP A 113 0.89 -12.61 -8.23
CA TRP A 113 1.49 -13.80 -8.83
C TRP A 113 1.88 -13.61 -10.29
N GLU A 114 1.06 -12.90 -11.06
CA GLU A 114 1.28 -12.62 -12.46
C GLU A 114 2.46 -11.65 -12.71
N ALA A 115 2.88 -10.92 -11.67
CA ALA A 115 4.05 -10.04 -11.75
C ALA A 115 5.41 -10.78 -11.71
N MET A 116 5.42 -12.08 -11.43
CA MET A 116 6.65 -12.89 -11.38
C MET A 116 7.45 -12.88 -12.69
N SER A 117 6.81 -12.64 -13.82
CA SER A 117 7.47 -12.49 -15.13
C SER A 117 7.86 -11.05 -15.47
N GLY A 118 7.61 -10.10 -14.59
CA GLY A 118 7.74 -8.66 -14.86
C GLY A 118 9.13 -8.20 -15.28
N ASP A 119 10.17 -8.84 -14.75
CA ASP A 119 11.56 -8.55 -15.12
C ASP A 119 11.90 -8.94 -16.59
N ILE A 120 11.07 -9.77 -17.21
CA ILE A 120 11.23 -10.22 -18.59
C ILE A 120 10.26 -9.50 -19.52
N VAL A 121 8.98 -9.50 -19.17
CA VAL A 121 7.89 -8.87 -19.93
C VAL A 121 6.86 -8.32 -18.94
N TYR A 122 6.60 -7.01 -19.04
CA TYR A 122 5.55 -6.37 -18.25
C TYR A 122 4.20 -6.49 -18.98
N GLU A 123 3.24 -7.17 -18.35
CA GLU A 123 1.87 -7.30 -18.81
C GLU A 123 0.92 -6.38 -18.04
N GLN A 124 0.67 -5.21 -18.56
CA GLN A 124 -0.18 -4.18 -17.94
C GLN A 124 -1.59 -4.67 -17.58
N GLY A 125 -2.11 -5.66 -18.30
CA GLY A 125 -3.43 -6.24 -18.05
C GLY A 125 -3.51 -7.07 -16.77
N LEU A 126 -2.45 -7.74 -16.40
CA LEU A 126 -2.41 -8.75 -15.35
C LEU A 126 -1.52 -8.39 -14.15
N GLN A 127 -0.39 -7.75 -14.41
CA GLN A 127 0.58 -7.48 -13.35
C GLN A 127 0.13 -6.32 -12.47
N ARG A 128 0.25 -6.51 -11.16
CA ARG A 128 -0.14 -5.52 -10.15
C ARG A 128 0.92 -5.41 -9.07
N CYS A 129 1.20 -4.16 -8.68
CA CYS A 129 1.81 -3.85 -7.41
C CYS A 129 0.78 -4.01 -6.30
N ILE A 130 1.19 -4.58 -5.17
CA ILE A 130 0.39 -4.67 -3.96
C ILE A 130 0.94 -3.66 -2.98
N SER A 131 0.07 -2.79 -2.48
CA SER A 131 0.43 -1.73 -1.54
C SER A 131 -0.39 -1.83 -0.26
N VAL A 132 0.25 -1.66 0.89
CA VAL A 132 -0.45 -1.55 2.16
C VAL A 132 -1.13 -0.18 2.23
N ASP A 133 -2.43 -0.14 2.51
CA ASP A 133 -3.19 1.10 2.65
C ASP A 133 -2.71 1.90 3.86
N ILE A 134 -2.46 3.18 3.67
CA ILE A 134 -1.96 4.06 4.76
C ILE A 134 -2.92 4.09 5.96
N ARG A 135 -4.22 3.94 5.74
CA ARG A 135 -5.23 3.91 6.81
C ARG A 135 -5.03 2.71 7.72
N TYR A 136 -4.64 1.55 7.16
CA TYR A 136 -4.34 0.37 7.96
C TYR A 136 -3.07 0.57 8.78
N ILE A 137 -2.02 1.14 8.20
CA ILE A 137 -0.78 1.44 8.92
C ILE A 137 -1.06 2.38 10.11
N LEU A 138 -1.79 3.46 9.88
CA LEU A 138 -2.15 4.42 10.92
C LEU A 138 -3.09 3.80 11.98
N PHE A 139 -4.03 2.94 11.58
CA PHE A 139 -4.88 2.19 12.50
C PHE A 139 -4.05 1.28 13.43
N ILE A 140 -3.07 0.56 12.87
CA ILE A 140 -2.19 -0.29 13.68
C ILE A 140 -1.42 0.56 14.69
N ILE A 141 -0.90 1.71 14.31
CA ILE A 141 -0.18 2.61 15.22
C ILE A 141 -1.12 3.14 16.31
N ASP A 142 -2.27 3.68 15.93
CA ASP A 142 -3.21 4.32 16.87
C ASP A 142 -3.96 3.31 17.75
N LYS A 143 -4.71 2.40 17.12
CA LYS A 143 -5.67 1.54 17.83
C LYS A 143 -5.07 0.24 18.34
N TYR A 144 -4.22 -0.38 17.53
CA TYR A 144 -3.63 -1.65 17.93
C TYR A 144 -2.43 -1.46 18.88
N ALA A 145 -1.52 -0.54 18.58
CA ALA A 145 -0.33 -0.27 19.40
C ALA A 145 -0.57 0.77 20.51
N ASP A 146 -1.73 1.40 20.57
CA ASP A 146 -2.05 2.52 21.51
C ASP A 146 -1.03 3.68 21.44
N ALA A 147 -0.47 3.91 20.24
CA ALA A 147 0.56 4.91 19.98
C ALA A 147 0.05 6.10 19.16
N GLY A 148 -1.20 6.51 19.34
CA GLY A 148 -1.83 7.62 18.61
C GLY A 148 -1.06 8.94 18.73
N TYR A 149 -0.30 9.14 19.81
CA TYR A 149 0.56 10.30 19.99
C TYR A 149 1.61 10.47 18.88
N LEU A 150 2.08 9.38 18.25
CA LEU A 150 3.00 9.46 17.12
C LEU A 150 2.33 10.06 15.87
N ILE A 151 1.04 9.82 15.68
CA ILE A 151 0.28 10.39 14.58
C ILE A 151 0.05 11.88 14.79
N ASP A 152 -0.21 12.28 16.04
CA ASP A 152 -0.36 13.68 16.40
C ASP A 152 0.96 14.44 16.19
N GLU A 153 2.10 13.82 16.52
CA GLU A 153 3.43 14.38 16.27
C GLU A 153 3.71 14.55 14.78
N MET A 154 3.43 13.53 13.96
CA MET A 154 3.58 13.62 12.49
C MET A 154 2.75 14.75 11.90
N THR A 155 1.53 14.94 12.37
CA THR A 155 0.64 16.01 11.90
C THR A 155 1.18 17.40 12.29
N THR A 156 1.70 17.54 13.49
CA THR A 156 2.29 18.81 13.99
C THR A 156 3.53 19.19 13.19
N VAL A 157 4.40 18.23 12.87
CA VAL A 157 5.63 18.47 12.07
C VAL A 157 5.28 18.89 10.64
N SER A 158 4.23 18.36 10.04
CA SER A 158 3.77 18.78 8.71
C SER A 158 3.45 20.26 8.63
N TYR A 159 2.87 20.84 9.69
CA TYR A 159 2.57 22.28 9.73
C TYR A 159 3.82 23.18 9.87
N THR A 160 4.87 22.71 10.50
CA THR A 160 6.08 23.49 10.70
C THR A 160 7.03 23.50 9.52
N HIS A 161 6.95 22.52 8.61
CA HIS A 161 7.77 22.45 7.40
C HIS A 161 7.13 23.04 6.15
N LEU A 162 5.88 23.50 6.20
CA LEU A 162 5.19 24.15 5.07
C LEU A 162 5.48 25.65 4.93
N THR A 163 6.28 26.24 5.83
CA THR A 163 6.88 27.54 5.58
C THR A 163 8.20 27.35 4.84
N LEU A 164 8.13 27.10 3.52
CA LEU A 164 9.27 27.33 2.67
C LEU A 164 9.70 28.78 2.85
N PRO A 165 10.97 29.08 3.14
CA PRO A 165 11.42 30.46 3.11
C PRO A 165 11.17 30.98 1.69
N THR A 166 10.30 31.96 1.56
CA THR A 166 10.21 32.76 0.35
C THR A 166 11.53 33.48 0.24
N SER A 167 12.44 32.96 -0.58
CA SER A 167 13.66 33.63 -0.96
C SER A 167 13.30 34.83 -1.83
N ASN A 168 13.01 35.94 -1.16
CA ASN A 168 13.12 37.26 -1.73
C ASN A 168 14.14 37.98 -0.90
N ASP A 169 15.41 37.68 -1.15
CA ASP A 169 16.55 38.52 -0.80
C ASP A 169 17.75 38.07 -1.61
N VAL A 170 17.82 38.55 -2.85
CA VAL A 170 19.06 38.98 -3.54
C VAL A 170 18.68 40.10 -4.50
#